data_e80e79ddcfe2cf7e8c2eb394d5ed115a
#
_entry.id   e80e79ddcfe2cf7e8c2eb394d5ed115a
#
_cell.length_a   1.000
_cell.length_b   1.000
_cell.length_c   1.000
_cell.angle_alpha   90.00
_cell.angle_beta   90.00
_cell.angle_gamma   90.00
#
_symmetry.space_group_name_H-M   'P 1'
#
loop_
_entity.id
_entity.type
_entity.pdbx_description
1 polymer ?
#
loop_
_entity_poly.entity_id
_entity_poly.type
_entity_poly.pdbx_seq_one_letter_code
_entity_poly.pdbx_strand_id
1 'polypeptide(L)'
;MTGHPLRSLLQRSTDLLFSVDPMLRVRSSMAMLAVLLMASSAGVMLWLAYAGYGAPVMIAWWAGISVGGQLVMACMVRCGWSAMWRDPSLTFQQILWAITCSAVAYVLAHEAKGVVPGLLAVTLLFAALNLKAKQIVAVSLYAFGAFSLAILFAMELAHGPQPEPAMEVAYAAVLVIMLLGCMLLSLRLYQLRGRLRKQRQELATALAENRELASRDLLTGLINRRHMLELLHLEQRRCLRGVRVMLLAQMDIDHFKSINDTYGHGVGDLALQTFAEVVRENIRSSDVLARWGGEEFVLLISDTDVDGALLTLNRVRQAVQVAEVEGGPSDLQMTVSIGLAAHIAGEALETTLDRADKALYCAKRAGRNQVVLGERPPAHSSQQAGLVNGGWT
;
A
#
# COMPACT_ATOMS: atom_id res chain seq x y z
N MET A 1 19.19 -22.47 -10.50
CA MET A 1 18.48 -21.82 -9.37
C MET A 1 19.23 -22.11 -8.07
N THR A 2 20.26 -21.33 -7.77
CA THR A 2 21.10 -21.49 -6.56
C THR A 2 20.94 -20.21 -5.73
N GLY A 3 19.92 -20.20 -4.87
CA GLY A 3 19.74 -19.16 -3.89
C GLY A 3 20.86 -19.23 -2.85
N HIS A 4 21.70 -18.19 -2.77
CA HIS A 4 22.83 -18.09 -1.85
C HIS A 4 22.38 -18.42 -0.40
N PRO A 5 23.01 -19.39 0.30
CA PRO A 5 22.65 -19.79 1.66
C PRO A 5 22.76 -18.61 2.66
N LEU A 6 23.59 -17.61 2.38
CA LEU A 6 23.70 -16.37 3.14
C LEU A 6 22.41 -15.52 3.16
N ARG A 7 21.63 -15.50 2.05
CA ARG A 7 20.34 -14.77 2.02
C ARG A 7 19.29 -15.43 2.93
N SER A 8 19.27 -16.75 3.01
CA SER A 8 18.32 -17.46 3.89
C SER A 8 18.68 -17.33 5.37
N LEU A 9 19.97 -17.26 5.72
CA LEU A 9 20.43 -17.01 7.09
C LEU A 9 20.17 -15.57 7.53
N LEU A 10 20.44 -14.58 6.68
CA LEU A 10 20.11 -13.17 6.94
C LEU A 10 18.60 -12.96 7.08
N GLN A 11 17.78 -13.61 6.27
CA GLN A 11 16.33 -13.54 6.38
C GLN A 11 15.81 -14.19 7.66
N ARG A 12 16.34 -15.34 8.05
CA ARG A 12 16.01 -16.00 9.33
C ARG A 12 16.43 -15.16 10.54
N SER A 13 17.62 -14.56 10.55
CA SER A 13 18.07 -13.67 11.63
C SER A 13 17.23 -12.39 11.72
N THR A 14 16.85 -11.80 10.59
CA THR A 14 15.94 -10.63 10.58
C THR A 14 14.53 -10.99 11.06
N ASP A 15 14.00 -12.14 10.70
CA ASP A 15 12.67 -12.59 11.14
C ASP A 15 12.67 -12.99 12.64
N LEU A 16 13.79 -13.48 13.15
CA LEU A 16 13.98 -13.78 14.59
C LEU A 16 14.03 -12.48 15.41
N LEU A 17 14.76 -11.47 14.94
CA LEU A 17 14.91 -10.18 15.61
C LEU A 17 13.67 -9.29 15.48
N PHE A 18 13.05 -9.24 14.29
CA PHE A 18 12.03 -8.23 13.94
C PHE A 18 10.62 -8.77 13.70
N SER A 19 10.39 -10.09 13.78
CA SER A 19 9.10 -10.74 13.47
C SER A 19 8.70 -10.77 11.99
N VAL A 20 7.86 -11.74 11.64
CA VAL A 20 7.25 -11.91 10.30
C VAL A 20 6.04 -10.99 10.13
N ASP A 21 5.34 -10.65 11.23
CA ASP A 21 4.22 -9.69 11.22
C ASP A 21 4.72 -8.27 10.88
N PRO A 22 4.23 -7.63 9.79
CA PRO A 22 4.68 -6.31 9.36
C PRO A 22 4.51 -5.21 10.44
N MET A 23 3.42 -5.25 11.21
CA MET A 23 3.16 -4.28 12.27
C MET A 23 4.13 -4.46 13.44
N LEU A 24 4.34 -5.70 13.87
CA LEU A 24 5.26 -6.03 14.96
C LEU A 24 6.72 -5.79 14.54
N ARG A 25 7.03 -6.02 13.26
CA ARG A 25 8.35 -5.76 12.67
C ARG A 25 8.74 -4.28 12.77
N VAL A 26 7.85 -3.36 12.43
CA VAL A 26 8.10 -1.91 12.54
C VAL A 26 8.30 -1.52 14.00
N ARG A 27 7.46 -2.02 14.92
CA ARG A 27 7.56 -1.69 16.36
C ARG A 27 8.86 -2.24 16.98
N SER A 28 9.21 -3.48 16.70
CA SER A 28 10.43 -4.11 17.20
C SER A 28 11.69 -3.49 16.62
N SER A 29 11.69 -3.06 15.34
CA SER A 29 12.83 -2.34 14.75
C SER A 29 13.09 -0.99 15.42
N MET A 30 12.02 -0.25 15.74
CA MET A 30 12.12 1.02 16.48
C MET A 30 12.61 0.83 17.91
N ALA A 31 12.11 -0.22 18.60
CA ALA A 31 12.59 -0.54 19.94
C ALA A 31 14.07 -0.96 19.94
N MET A 32 14.50 -1.73 18.94
CA MET A 32 15.90 -2.14 18.80
C MET A 32 16.81 -0.94 18.48
N LEU A 33 16.35 0.02 17.68
CA LEU A 33 17.08 1.26 17.41
C LEU A 33 17.28 2.07 18.70
N ALA A 34 16.27 2.13 19.57
CA ALA A 34 16.38 2.78 20.87
C ALA A 34 17.42 2.08 21.77
N VAL A 35 17.47 0.72 21.75
CA VAL A 35 18.52 -0.05 22.44
C VAL A 35 19.92 0.30 21.88
N LEU A 36 20.06 0.36 20.56
CA LEU A 36 21.34 0.68 19.90
C LEU A 36 21.83 2.08 20.29
N LEU A 37 20.93 3.07 20.29
CA LEU A 37 21.25 4.43 20.70
C LEU A 37 21.69 4.50 22.19
N MET A 38 20.97 3.77 23.05
CA MET A 38 21.36 3.69 24.47
C MET A 38 22.69 2.99 24.66
N ALA A 39 22.95 1.89 23.95
CA ALA A 39 24.22 1.19 24.00
C ALA A 39 25.38 2.05 23.49
N SER A 40 25.17 2.85 22.45
CA SER A 40 26.14 3.80 21.92
C SER A 40 26.46 4.89 22.98
N SER A 41 25.43 5.42 23.64
CA SER A 41 25.57 6.39 24.72
C SER A 41 26.35 5.81 25.92
N ALA A 42 26.04 4.57 26.30
CA ALA A 42 26.74 3.83 27.32
C ALA A 42 28.22 3.59 26.94
N GLY A 43 28.48 3.26 25.66
CA GLY A 43 29.85 3.12 25.15
C GLY A 43 30.68 4.38 25.27
N VAL A 44 30.10 5.55 24.96
CA VAL A 44 30.77 6.85 25.11
C VAL A 44 31.09 7.12 26.60
N MET A 45 30.14 6.86 27.51
CA MET A 45 30.35 7.06 28.95
C MET A 45 31.41 6.11 29.52
N LEU A 46 31.44 4.84 29.11
CA LEU A 46 32.47 3.87 29.49
C LEU A 46 33.85 4.28 28.96
N TRP A 47 33.92 4.81 27.75
CA TRP A 47 35.17 5.34 27.19
C TRP A 47 35.68 6.54 28.00
N LEU A 48 34.80 7.47 28.41
CA LEU A 48 35.14 8.58 29.29
C LEU A 48 35.66 8.09 30.63
N ALA A 49 35.03 7.08 31.23
CA ALA A 49 35.50 6.47 32.49
C ALA A 49 36.88 5.84 32.32
N TYR A 50 37.16 5.18 31.19
CA TYR A 50 38.49 4.64 30.87
C TYR A 50 39.52 5.77 30.70
N ALA A 51 39.14 6.91 30.13
CA ALA A 51 40.00 8.10 30.00
C ALA A 51 40.24 8.86 31.33
N GLY A 52 39.68 8.39 32.45
CA GLY A 52 39.89 8.98 33.77
C GLY A 52 38.83 9.98 34.23
N TYR A 53 37.74 10.14 33.46
CA TYR A 53 36.62 11.02 33.81
C TYR A 53 35.52 10.24 34.54
N GLY A 54 35.25 10.59 35.79
CA GLY A 54 34.21 9.98 36.61
C GLY A 54 34.62 8.64 37.30
N ALA A 55 33.69 8.06 38.05
CA ALA A 55 33.90 6.80 38.79
C ALA A 55 33.63 5.58 37.91
N PRO A 56 34.64 4.78 37.49
CA PRO A 56 34.47 3.70 36.52
C PRO A 56 33.43 2.65 36.93
N VAL A 57 33.37 2.27 38.19
CA VAL A 57 32.45 1.29 38.73
C VAL A 57 31.01 1.79 38.66
N MET A 58 30.74 3.04 39.03
CA MET A 58 29.39 3.62 38.96
C MET A 58 28.92 3.78 37.53
N ILE A 59 29.80 4.20 36.61
CA ILE A 59 29.49 4.32 35.18
C ILE A 59 29.21 2.94 34.58
N ALA A 60 29.93 1.88 34.96
CA ALA A 60 29.68 0.52 34.50
C ALA A 60 28.31 0.00 34.98
N TRP A 61 27.95 0.21 36.25
CA TRP A 61 26.62 -0.12 36.75
C TRP A 61 25.51 0.66 36.03
N TRP A 62 25.69 1.96 35.87
CA TRP A 62 24.76 2.81 35.14
C TRP A 62 24.58 2.32 33.70
N ALA A 63 25.65 1.98 32.98
CA ALA A 63 25.59 1.47 31.61
C ALA A 63 24.79 0.14 31.54
N GLY A 64 25.06 -0.79 32.47
CA GLY A 64 24.32 -2.05 32.54
C GLY A 64 22.83 -1.86 32.81
N ILE A 65 22.47 -1.00 33.78
CA ILE A 65 21.08 -0.70 34.13
C ILE A 65 20.36 0.01 32.97
N SER A 66 21.02 0.99 32.35
CA SER A 66 20.44 1.79 31.28
C SER A 66 20.13 0.96 30.03
N VAL A 67 21.09 0.16 29.56
CA VAL A 67 20.93 -0.72 28.41
C VAL A 67 20.00 -1.89 28.73
N GLY A 68 20.11 -2.47 29.94
CA GLY A 68 19.27 -3.56 30.42
C GLY A 68 17.78 -3.18 30.46
N GLY A 69 17.44 -2.01 31.02
CA GLY A 69 16.08 -1.50 31.04
C GLY A 69 15.50 -1.28 29.64
N GLN A 70 16.32 -0.77 28.72
CA GLN A 70 15.91 -0.57 27.33
C GLN A 70 15.69 -1.92 26.60
N LEU A 71 16.56 -2.92 26.87
CA LEU A 71 16.42 -4.28 26.35
C LEU A 71 15.14 -4.96 26.84
N VAL A 72 14.82 -4.84 28.12
CA VAL A 72 13.58 -5.39 28.70
C VAL A 72 12.37 -4.82 27.97
N MET A 73 12.30 -3.51 27.75
CA MET A 73 11.21 -2.88 27.01
C MET A 73 11.16 -3.36 25.56
N ALA A 74 12.30 -3.52 24.89
CA ALA A 74 12.36 -4.06 23.53
C ALA A 74 11.89 -5.51 23.47
N CYS A 75 12.24 -6.36 24.45
CA CYS A 75 11.73 -7.72 24.58
C CYS A 75 10.20 -7.77 24.80
N MET A 76 9.67 -6.89 25.67
CA MET A 76 8.22 -6.78 25.87
C MET A 76 7.48 -6.44 24.58
N VAL A 77 8.01 -5.53 23.77
CA VAL A 77 7.46 -5.20 22.44
C VAL A 77 7.55 -6.40 21.51
N ARG A 78 8.69 -7.10 21.48
CA ARG A 78 8.93 -8.26 20.60
C ARG A 78 8.04 -9.47 20.96
N CYS A 79 7.85 -9.73 22.25
CA CYS A 79 6.98 -10.82 22.72
C CYS A 79 5.49 -10.48 22.65
N GLY A 80 5.12 -9.27 22.22
CA GLY A 80 3.72 -8.87 22.11
C GLY A 80 3.04 -8.52 23.45
N TRP A 81 3.75 -8.58 24.57
CA TRP A 81 3.20 -8.25 25.90
C TRP A 81 2.70 -6.80 25.98
N SER A 82 3.36 -5.90 25.22
CA SER A 82 2.95 -4.50 25.13
C SER A 82 1.67 -4.27 24.31
N ALA A 83 1.13 -5.27 23.63
CA ALA A 83 -0.06 -5.13 22.77
C ALA A 83 -1.31 -4.69 23.53
N MET A 84 -1.39 -5.01 24.84
CA MET A 84 -2.51 -4.62 25.71
C MET A 84 -2.42 -3.19 26.25
N TRP A 85 -1.31 -2.50 26.02
CA TRP A 85 -1.08 -1.15 26.53
C TRP A 85 -1.56 -0.10 25.52
N ARG A 86 -1.86 1.13 26.01
CA ARG A 86 -2.25 2.26 25.17
C ARG A 86 -1.20 2.66 24.12
N ASP A 87 0.07 2.40 24.41
CA ASP A 87 1.20 2.51 23.49
C ASP A 87 1.87 1.14 23.34
N PRO A 88 1.46 0.32 22.36
CA PRO A 88 2.02 -0.99 22.13
C PRO A 88 3.50 -1.00 21.70
N SER A 89 4.03 0.14 21.28
CA SER A 89 5.45 0.31 20.93
C SER A 89 6.32 0.67 22.13
N LEU A 90 5.73 1.03 23.28
CA LEU A 90 6.38 1.55 24.47
C LEU A 90 7.32 2.73 24.18
N THR A 91 7.10 3.44 23.07
CA THR A 91 8.01 4.51 22.61
C THR A 91 8.09 5.63 23.64
N PHE A 92 6.97 6.03 24.22
CA PHE A 92 6.92 7.07 25.22
C PHE A 92 7.71 6.68 26.47
N GLN A 93 7.56 5.46 26.97
CA GLN A 93 8.25 4.92 28.15
C GLN A 93 9.76 4.77 27.89
N GLN A 94 10.16 4.29 26.72
CA GLN A 94 11.55 4.17 26.32
C GLN A 94 12.26 5.52 26.30
N ILE A 95 11.57 6.57 25.86
CA ILE A 95 12.12 7.94 25.85
C ILE A 95 12.25 8.49 27.26
N LEU A 96 11.24 8.33 28.11
CA LEU A 96 11.32 8.74 29.51
C LEU A 96 12.48 8.05 30.22
N TRP A 97 12.65 6.74 30.02
CA TRP A 97 13.78 5.98 30.56
C TRP A 97 15.12 6.54 30.09
N ALA A 98 15.24 6.80 28.78
CA ALA A 98 16.47 7.34 28.19
C ALA A 98 16.82 8.74 28.74
N ILE A 99 15.82 9.61 28.97
CA ILE A 99 16.02 10.94 29.59
C ILE A 99 16.48 10.78 31.02
N THR A 100 15.85 9.88 31.80
CA THR A 100 16.26 9.62 33.20
C THR A 100 17.70 9.12 33.24
N CYS A 101 18.06 8.15 32.41
CA CYS A 101 19.43 7.64 32.31
C CYS A 101 20.41 8.73 31.89
N SER A 102 20.05 9.63 30.98
CA SER A 102 20.86 10.76 30.55
C SER A 102 21.06 11.79 31.70
N ALA A 103 20.03 12.06 32.50
CA ALA A 103 20.14 12.95 33.66
C ALA A 103 21.05 12.37 34.72
N VAL A 104 21.01 11.06 34.99
CA VAL A 104 21.94 10.36 35.86
C VAL A 104 23.38 10.40 35.30
N ALA A 105 23.53 10.16 33.96
CA ALA A 105 24.83 10.28 33.30
C ALA A 105 25.47 11.68 33.48
N TYR A 106 24.66 12.73 33.44
CA TYR A 106 25.12 14.11 33.67
C TYR A 106 25.77 14.28 35.03
N VAL A 107 25.21 13.69 36.08
CA VAL A 107 25.77 13.70 37.42
C VAL A 107 27.08 12.89 37.51
N LEU A 108 27.11 11.70 36.87
CA LEU A 108 28.24 10.78 36.91
C LEU A 108 29.44 11.23 36.06
N ALA A 109 29.21 12.04 35.04
CA ALA A 109 30.25 12.46 34.09
C ALA A 109 31.21 13.53 34.64
N HIS A 110 30.93 14.13 35.81
CA HIS A 110 31.76 15.15 36.48
C HIS A 110 32.23 16.23 35.48
N GLU A 111 33.53 16.29 35.20
CA GLU A 111 34.13 17.29 34.30
C GLU A 111 33.69 17.11 32.85
N ALA A 112 33.34 15.87 32.41
CA ALA A 112 32.91 15.55 31.06
C ALA A 112 31.40 15.74 30.80
N LYS A 113 30.64 16.31 31.75
CA LYS A 113 29.17 16.48 31.65
C LYS A 113 28.68 17.25 30.41
N GLY A 114 29.54 18.06 29.79
CA GLY A 114 29.26 18.75 28.55
C GLY A 114 28.97 17.84 27.35
N VAL A 115 29.31 16.55 27.39
CA VAL A 115 29.01 15.55 26.33
C VAL A 115 27.56 15.08 26.41
N VAL A 116 26.95 15.02 27.58
CA VAL A 116 25.64 14.44 27.83
C VAL A 116 24.49 15.14 27.06
N PRO A 117 24.44 16.48 26.94
CA PRO A 117 23.45 17.17 26.12
C PRO A 117 23.41 16.69 24.69
N GLY A 118 24.56 16.40 24.05
CA GLY A 118 24.64 15.86 22.71
C GLY A 118 23.96 14.47 22.56
N LEU A 119 24.19 13.59 23.54
CA LEU A 119 23.55 12.26 23.60
C LEU A 119 22.03 12.37 23.80
N LEU A 120 21.59 13.31 24.63
CA LEU A 120 20.18 13.60 24.85
C LEU A 120 19.49 14.13 23.58
N ALA A 121 20.16 14.99 22.79
CA ALA A 121 19.61 15.53 21.55
C ALA A 121 19.24 14.42 20.58
N VAL A 122 20.07 13.39 20.44
CA VAL A 122 19.78 12.23 19.57
C VAL A 122 18.51 11.49 20.04
N THR A 123 18.37 11.30 21.36
CA THR A 123 17.19 10.66 21.97
C THR A 123 15.92 11.47 21.71
N LEU A 124 15.98 12.79 21.86
CA LEU A 124 14.83 13.68 21.62
C LEU A 124 14.47 13.77 20.13
N LEU A 125 15.44 13.71 19.24
CA LEU A 125 15.18 13.66 17.80
C LEU A 125 14.45 12.36 17.41
N PHE A 126 14.84 11.23 18.01
CA PHE A 126 14.13 9.96 17.84
C PHE A 126 12.67 10.05 18.36
N ALA A 127 12.47 10.73 19.49
CA ALA A 127 11.13 11.01 20.03
C ALA A 127 10.25 11.78 19.04
N ALA A 128 10.82 12.78 18.35
CA ALA A 128 10.12 13.61 17.38
C ALA A 128 9.50 12.81 16.24
N LEU A 129 10.09 11.66 15.91
CA LEU A 129 9.64 10.82 14.80
C LEU A 129 8.36 10.02 15.13
N ASN A 130 8.07 9.75 16.39
CA ASN A 130 7.07 8.75 16.78
C ASN A 130 5.99 9.28 17.72
N LEU A 131 6.18 10.45 18.35
CA LEU A 131 5.26 10.99 19.34
C LEU A 131 4.22 11.95 18.75
N LYS A 132 3.07 12.05 19.43
CA LYS A 132 2.03 13.07 19.20
C LYS A 132 2.45 14.41 19.84
N ALA A 133 1.90 15.53 19.37
CA ALA A 133 2.25 16.87 19.87
C ALA A 133 2.17 16.99 21.40
N LYS A 134 1.13 16.49 22.04
CA LYS A 134 0.96 16.49 23.50
C LYS A 134 2.07 15.69 24.22
N GLN A 135 2.48 14.57 23.63
CA GLN A 135 3.55 13.73 24.18
C GLN A 135 4.93 14.40 24.02
N ILE A 136 5.17 15.11 22.89
CA ILE A 136 6.39 15.88 22.67
C ILE A 136 6.55 16.94 23.77
N VAL A 137 5.49 17.70 24.06
CA VAL A 137 5.50 18.71 25.14
C VAL A 137 5.74 18.05 26.49
N ALA A 138 5.06 16.95 26.80
CA ALA A 138 5.22 16.24 28.08
C ALA A 138 6.66 15.71 28.26
N VAL A 139 7.25 15.11 27.22
CA VAL A 139 8.63 14.63 27.21
C VAL A 139 9.63 15.79 27.42
N SER A 140 9.40 16.92 26.75
CA SER A 140 10.27 18.11 26.90
C SER A 140 10.19 18.69 28.29
N LEU A 141 9.00 18.81 28.88
CA LEU A 141 8.84 19.27 30.28
C LEU A 141 9.49 18.31 31.28
N TYR A 142 9.33 16.99 31.03
CA TYR A 142 10.00 15.97 31.84
C TYR A 142 11.52 16.09 31.75
N ALA A 143 12.08 16.28 30.55
CA ALA A 143 13.52 16.46 30.36
C ALA A 143 14.03 17.71 31.09
N PHE A 144 13.30 18.83 31.01
CA PHE A 144 13.58 20.05 31.75
C PHE A 144 13.66 19.79 33.26
N GLY A 145 12.63 19.13 33.82
CA GLY A 145 12.58 18.81 35.26
C GLY A 145 13.70 17.88 35.69
N ALA A 146 13.93 16.80 34.94
CA ALA A 146 14.97 15.80 35.24
C ALA A 146 16.39 16.40 35.21
N PHE A 147 16.69 17.24 34.23
CA PHE A 147 18.01 17.90 34.17
C PHE A 147 18.15 19.04 35.12
N SER A 148 17.11 19.81 35.46
CA SER A 148 17.14 20.79 36.54
C SER A 148 17.49 20.11 37.86
N LEU A 149 16.85 18.98 38.16
CA LEU A 149 17.14 18.20 39.36
C LEU A 149 18.58 17.64 39.33
N ALA A 150 19.03 17.13 38.18
CA ALA A 150 20.40 16.62 38.02
C ALA A 150 21.46 17.71 38.23
N ILE A 151 21.23 18.92 37.76
CA ILE A 151 22.13 20.08 37.97
C ILE A 151 22.19 20.44 39.46
N LEU A 152 21.04 20.57 40.13
CA LEU A 152 20.98 20.87 41.57
C LEU A 152 21.74 19.81 42.40
N PHE A 153 21.51 18.53 42.09
CA PHE A 153 22.16 17.42 42.75
C PHE A 153 23.66 17.38 42.48
N ALA A 154 24.09 17.67 41.26
CA ALA A 154 25.51 17.75 40.91
C ALA A 154 26.22 18.89 41.66
N MET A 155 25.54 20.02 41.91
CA MET A 155 26.09 21.15 42.69
C MET A 155 26.27 20.79 44.16
N GLU A 156 25.32 20.02 44.76
CA GLU A 156 25.45 19.59 46.18
C GLU A 156 26.52 18.50 46.37
N LEU A 157 26.74 17.61 45.40
CA LEU A 157 27.71 16.52 45.48
C LEU A 157 29.16 16.97 45.24
N ALA A 158 29.37 18.17 44.73
CA ALA A 158 30.70 18.70 44.42
C ALA A 158 31.51 19.02 45.68
N HIS A 159 32.20 18.01 46.23
CA HIS A 159 33.09 18.10 47.42
C HIS A 159 34.54 18.44 47.03
N GLY A 160 34.79 19.09 45.91
CA GLY A 160 36.13 19.44 45.41
C GLY A 160 36.26 20.89 44.98
N PRO A 161 37.40 21.30 44.40
CA PRO A 161 37.54 22.65 43.84
C PRO A 161 36.39 22.85 42.83
N GLN A 162 35.54 23.81 43.15
CA GLN A 162 34.35 24.13 42.36
C GLN A 162 34.80 24.47 40.94
N PRO A 163 34.20 23.88 39.89
CA PRO A 163 34.40 24.34 38.51
C PRO A 163 34.05 25.82 38.46
N GLU A 164 34.73 26.58 37.58
CA GLU A 164 34.42 28.00 37.45
C GLU A 164 32.92 28.20 37.26
N PRO A 165 32.24 29.05 38.07
CA PRO A 165 30.79 29.25 37.99
C PRO A 165 30.30 29.59 36.57
N ALA A 166 31.15 30.22 35.77
CA ALA A 166 30.89 30.55 34.38
C ALA A 166 30.68 29.32 33.49
N MET A 167 31.43 28.22 33.74
CA MET A 167 31.28 26.96 32.95
C MET A 167 29.99 26.24 33.30
N GLU A 168 29.56 26.23 34.56
CA GLU A 168 28.28 25.65 34.99
C GLU A 168 27.10 26.36 34.34
N VAL A 169 27.12 27.70 34.34
CA VAL A 169 26.11 28.51 33.67
C VAL A 169 26.11 28.26 32.17
N ALA A 170 27.30 28.12 31.55
CA ALA A 170 27.39 27.81 30.12
C ALA A 170 26.77 26.42 29.78
N TYR A 171 27.06 25.37 30.56
CA TYR A 171 26.46 24.04 30.36
C TYR A 171 24.93 24.06 30.52
N ALA A 172 24.42 24.75 31.55
CA ALA A 172 23.01 24.92 31.76
C ALA A 172 22.34 25.69 30.60
N ALA A 173 22.96 26.76 30.11
CA ALA A 173 22.47 27.52 28.98
C ALA A 173 22.43 26.69 27.68
N VAL A 174 23.51 25.94 27.39
CA VAL A 174 23.53 25.02 26.21
C VAL A 174 22.43 23.98 26.31
N LEU A 175 22.21 23.38 27.48
CA LEU A 175 21.18 22.40 27.71
C LEU A 175 19.78 23.00 27.45
N VAL A 176 19.50 24.19 28.00
CA VAL A 176 18.19 24.89 27.79
C VAL A 176 17.97 25.19 26.33
N ILE A 177 18.96 25.76 25.62
CA ILE A 177 18.85 26.07 24.18
C ILE A 177 18.61 24.80 23.40
N MET A 178 19.31 23.70 23.70
CA MET A 178 19.17 22.43 23.04
C MET A 178 17.76 21.81 23.25
N LEU A 179 17.26 21.77 24.49
CA LEU A 179 15.95 21.25 24.84
C LEU A 179 14.84 22.05 24.11
N LEU A 180 14.95 23.38 24.14
CA LEU A 180 14.01 24.26 23.45
C LEU A 180 14.05 24.05 21.93
N GLY A 181 15.25 24.00 21.35
CA GLY A 181 15.46 23.75 19.93
C GLY A 181 14.88 22.38 19.49
N CYS A 182 15.16 21.31 20.24
CA CYS A 182 14.62 19.98 19.99
C CYS A 182 13.09 19.96 20.10
N MET A 183 12.51 20.64 21.08
CA MET A 183 11.05 20.73 21.22
C MET A 183 10.41 21.44 20.02
N LEU A 184 10.94 22.61 19.64
CA LEU A 184 10.41 23.37 18.51
C LEU A 184 10.54 22.61 17.20
N LEU A 185 11.71 21.99 16.95
CA LEU A 185 11.93 21.18 15.76
C LEU A 185 10.97 19.97 15.70
N SER A 186 10.78 19.29 16.85
CA SER A 186 9.88 18.16 16.96
C SER A 186 8.42 18.52 16.65
N LEU A 187 7.95 19.67 17.16
CA LEU A 187 6.62 20.19 16.88
C LEU A 187 6.47 20.58 15.40
N ARG A 188 7.49 21.20 14.81
CA ARG A 188 7.50 21.53 13.37
C ARG A 188 7.45 20.29 12.49
N LEU A 189 8.24 19.26 12.80
CA LEU A 189 8.22 17.98 12.11
C LEU A 189 6.86 17.30 12.22
N TYR A 190 6.23 17.32 13.39
CA TYR A 190 4.88 16.81 13.60
C TYR A 190 3.85 17.52 12.69
N GLN A 191 3.88 18.86 12.66
CA GLN A 191 2.98 19.66 11.81
C GLN A 191 3.21 19.40 10.31
N LEU A 192 4.47 19.33 9.88
CA LEU A 192 4.83 19.06 8.50
C LEU A 192 4.32 17.70 8.03
N ARG A 193 4.47 16.67 8.87
CA ARG A 193 3.93 15.33 8.59
C ARG A 193 2.41 15.33 8.47
N GLY A 194 1.71 16.07 9.33
CA GLY A 194 0.27 16.23 9.24
C GLY A 194 -0.16 16.84 7.91
N ARG A 195 0.53 17.90 7.46
CA ARG A 195 0.28 18.55 6.17
C ARG A 195 0.54 17.60 4.99
N LEU A 196 1.67 16.89 5.00
CA LEU A 196 2.02 15.94 3.94
C LEU A 196 1.03 14.78 3.83
N ARG A 197 0.53 14.27 4.97
CA ARG A 197 -0.52 13.23 4.97
C ARG A 197 -1.81 13.74 4.36
N LYS A 198 -2.23 14.96 4.72
CA LYS A 198 -3.43 15.59 4.19
C LYS A 198 -3.31 15.81 2.67
N GLN A 199 -2.22 16.37 2.21
CA GLN A 199 -1.97 16.59 0.78
C GLN A 199 -1.96 15.27 -0.03
N ARG A 200 -1.35 14.21 0.51
CA ARG A 200 -1.38 12.89 -0.13
C ARG A 200 -2.80 12.32 -0.23
N GLN A 201 -3.62 12.54 0.77
CA GLN A 201 -5.00 12.07 0.79
C GLN A 201 -5.85 12.87 -0.21
N GLU A 202 -5.72 14.20 -0.25
CA GLU A 202 -6.39 15.07 -1.22
C GLU A 202 -6.00 14.72 -2.65
N LEU A 203 -4.72 14.47 -2.92
CA LEU A 203 -4.24 14.04 -4.22
C LEU A 203 -4.80 12.67 -4.62
N ALA A 204 -4.85 11.71 -3.66
CA ALA A 204 -5.41 10.38 -3.92
C ALA A 204 -6.90 10.44 -4.25
N THR A 205 -7.69 11.27 -3.54
CA THR A 205 -9.12 11.47 -3.85
C THR A 205 -9.31 12.14 -5.20
N ALA A 206 -8.58 13.21 -5.50
CA ALA A 206 -8.66 13.89 -6.81
C ALA A 206 -8.27 12.97 -7.98
N LEU A 207 -7.26 12.10 -7.78
CA LEU A 207 -6.89 11.09 -8.79
C LEU A 207 -7.97 10.02 -8.97
N ALA A 208 -8.64 9.61 -7.88
CA ALA A 208 -9.73 8.63 -7.96
C ALA A 208 -10.93 9.22 -8.70
N GLU A 209 -11.34 10.45 -8.37
CA GLU A 209 -12.41 11.18 -9.07
C GLU A 209 -12.10 11.38 -10.55
N ASN A 210 -10.87 11.79 -10.88
CA ASN A 210 -10.45 11.94 -12.28
C ASN A 210 -10.47 10.60 -13.04
N ARG A 211 -10.08 9.50 -12.39
CA ARG A 211 -10.18 8.15 -12.99
C ARG A 211 -11.62 7.75 -13.24
N GLU A 212 -12.52 8.04 -12.32
CA GLU A 212 -13.94 7.73 -12.45
C GLU A 212 -14.57 8.50 -13.62
N LEU A 213 -14.34 9.81 -13.70
CA LEU A 213 -14.78 10.64 -14.83
C LEU A 213 -14.21 10.14 -16.16
N ALA A 214 -12.96 9.67 -16.18
CA ALA A 214 -12.30 9.15 -17.36
C ALA A 214 -12.58 7.65 -17.64
N SER A 215 -13.47 6.99 -16.89
CA SER A 215 -13.78 5.57 -17.03
C SER A 215 -15.03 5.28 -17.87
N ARG A 216 -15.84 6.30 -18.14
CA ARG A 216 -17.09 6.16 -18.89
C ARG A 216 -17.00 6.74 -20.29
N ASP A 217 -17.83 6.23 -21.19
CA ASP A 217 -18.13 6.82 -22.48
C ASP A 217 -19.18 7.92 -22.31
N LEU A 218 -18.90 9.10 -22.81
CA LEU A 218 -19.76 10.29 -22.60
C LEU A 218 -21.09 10.22 -23.33
N LEU A 219 -21.18 9.44 -24.42
CA LEU A 219 -22.40 9.32 -25.21
C LEU A 219 -23.37 8.32 -24.61
N THR A 220 -22.86 7.13 -24.26
CA THR A 220 -23.70 6.00 -23.82
C THR A 220 -23.77 5.81 -22.32
N GLY A 221 -22.89 6.50 -21.54
CA GLY A 221 -22.77 6.34 -20.09
C GLY A 221 -22.20 4.98 -19.65
N LEU A 222 -21.90 4.09 -20.59
CA LEU A 222 -21.26 2.80 -20.35
C LEU A 222 -19.81 2.99 -19.90
N ILE A 223 -19.19 1.96 -19.36
CA ILE A 223 -17.76 1.97 -19.19
C ILE A 223 -17.07 1.99 -20.56
N ASN A 224 -15.93 2.69 -20.62
CA ASN A 224 -15.16 2.77 -21.85
C ASN A 224 -14.16 1.59 -21.97
N ARG A 225 -13.54 1.46 -23.14
CA ARG A 225 -12.55 0.41 -23.45
C ARG A 225 -11.46 0.26 -22.39
N ARG A 226 -10.94 1.40 -21.89
CA ARG A 226 -9.85 1.38 -20.90
C ARG A 226 -10.29 0.72 -19.60
N HIS A 227 -11.42 1.12 -19.06
CA HIS A 227 -11.95 0.56 -17.82
C HIS A 227 -12.35 -0.91 -17.98
N MET A 228 -12.93 -1.28 -19.14
CA MET A 228 -13.24 -2.68 -19.45
C MET A 228 -11.96 -3.54 -19.44
N LEU A 229 -10.86 -3.09 -20.03
CA LEU A 229 -9.60 -3.83 -20.01
C LEU A 229 -9.09 -4.08 -18.57
N GLU A 230 -9.22 -3.09 -17.68
CA GLU A 230 -8.86 -3.25 -16.26
C GLU A 230 -9.71 -4.34 -15.58
N LEU A 231 -11.01 -4.36 -15.83
CA LEU A 231 -11.92 -5.39 -15.32
C LEU A 231 -11.62 -6.77 -15.90
N LEU A 232 -11.38 -6.87 -17.19
CA LEU A 232 -11.04 -8.13 -17.86
C LEU A 232 -9.76 -8.74 -17.29
N HIS A 233 -8.71 -7.93 -17.03
CA HIS A 233 -7.50 -8.40 -16.36
C HIS A 233 -7.74 -8.84 -14.91
N LEU A 234 -8.69 -8.23 -14.21
CA LEU A 234 -9.07 -8.63 -12.87
C LEU A 234 -9.77 -10.00 -12.88
N GLU A 235 -10.74 -10.20 -13.78
CA GLU A 235 -11.46 -11.47 -13.93
C GLU A 235 -10.54 -12.58 -14.44
N GLN A 236 -9.64 -12.31 -15.37
CA GLN A 236 -8.60 -13.26 -15.80
C GLN A 236 -7.80 -13.82 -14.62
N ARG A 237 -7.39 -12.95 -13.68
CA ARG A 237 -6.70 -13.41 -12.46
C ARG A 237 -7.57 -14.27 -11.54
N ARG A 238 -8.89 -14.06 -11.55
CA ARG A 238 -9.85 -14.89 -10.80
C ARG A 238 -10.04 -16.26 -11.47
N CYS A 239 -10.08 -16.31 -12.79
CA CYS A 239 -10.13 -17.56 -13.56
C CYS A 239 -8.91 -18.45 -13.32
N LEU A 240 -7.70 -17.87 -13.23
CA LEU A 240 -6.47 -18.62 -12.90
C LEU A 240 -6.52 -19.34 -11.53
N ARG A 241 -7.35 -18.88 -10.59
CA ARG A 241 -7.55 -19.51 -9.29
C ARG A 241 -8.61 -20.62 -9.29
N GLY A 242 -9.12 -20.98 -10.47
CA GLY A 242 -10.11 -22.05 -10.64
C GLY A 242 -11.52 -21.74 -10.15
N VAL A 243 -11.83 -20.45 -9.87
CA VAL A 243 -13.08 -20.07 -9.19
C VAL A 243 -14.22 -19.74 -10.17
N ARG A 244 -13.93 -19.32 -11.42
CA ARG A 244 -14.97 -18.80 -12.33
C ARG A 244 -14.68 -19.03 -13.80
N VAL A 245 -15.76 -19.11 -14.61
CA VAL A 245 -15.72 -19.05 -16.07
C VAL A 245 -15.91 -17.59 -16.50
N MET A 246 -15.09 -17.09 -17.40
CA MET A 246 -15.20 -15.77 -18.01
C MET A 246 -15.56 -15.93 -19.48
N LEU A 247 -16.63 -15.29 -19.92
CA LEU A 247 -17.07 -15.25 -21.29
C LEU A 247 -17.06 -13.81 -21.81
N LEU A 248 -16.59 -13.62 -23.03
CA LEU A 248 -16.51 -12.32 -23.69
C LEU A 248 -17.36 -12.33 -24.95
N ALA A 249 -18.29 -11.39 -25.05
CA ALA A 249 -19.03 -11.16 -26.28
C ALA A 249 -18.61 -9.83 -26.89
N GLN A 250 -18.16 -9.86 -28.12
CA GLN A 250 -17.93 -8.68 -28.94
C GLN A 250 -19.14 -8.45 -29.82
N MET A 251 -19.66 -7.23 -29.83
CA MET A 251 -20.92 -6.85 -30.47
C MET A 251 -20.67 -5.65 -31.37
N ASP A 252 -21.40 -5.61 -32.50
CA ASP A 252 -21.30 -4.50 -33.43
C ASP A 252 -22.70 -4.28 -34.10
N ILE A 253 -23.12 -3.01 -34.14
CA ILE A 253 -24.40 -2.63 -34.71
C ILE A 253 -24.33 -2.78 -36.24
N ASP A 254 -25.17 -3.66 -36.79
CA ASP A 254 -25.15 -3.94 -38.20
C ASP A 254 -25.52 -2.70 -39.02
N HIS A 255 -24.72 -2.45 -40.06
CA HIS A 255 -24.95 -1.34 -40.99
C HIS A 255 -24.99 0.04 -40.34
N PHE A 256 -24.32 0.26 -39.21
CA PHE A 256 -24.35 1.53 -38.48
C PHE A 256 -23.90 2.72 -39.35
N LYS A 257 -22.92 2.51 -40.23
CA LYS A 257 -22.51 3.54 -41.18
C LYS A 257 -23.69 3.95 -42.09
N SER A 258 -24.52 3.03 -42.53
CA SER A 258 -25.70 3.32 -43.34
C SER A 258 -26.74 4.14 -42.58
N ILE A 259 -26.87 3.90 -41.24
CA ILE A 259 -27.73 4.72 -40.37
C ILE A 259 -27.20 6.18 -40.36
N ASN A 260 -25.91 6.37 -40.14
CA ASN A 260 -25.29 7.69 -40.17
C ASN A 260 -25.43 8.38 -41.55
N ASP A 261 -25.17 7.65 -42.63
CA ASP A 261 -25.19 8.18 -43.98
C ASP A 261 -26.62 8.57 -44.41
N THR A 262 -27.66 7.86 -43.91
CA THR A 262 -29.07 8.09 -44.28
C THR A 262 -29.74 9.13 -43.40
N TYR A 263 -29.54 9.07 -42.09
CA TYR A 263 -30.27 9.86 -41.10
C TYR A 263 -29.42 10.89 -40.37
N GLY A 264 -28.10 10.93 -40.60
CA GLY A 264 -27.17 11.83 -39.98
C GLY A 264 -26.64 11.30 -38.65
N HIS A 265 -25.51 11.88 -38.21
CA HIS A 265 -24.78 11.47 -36.98
C HIS A 265 -25.61 11.61 -35.69
N GLY A 266 -26.54 12.57 -35.62
CA GLY A 266 -27.41 12.73 -34.45
C GLY A 266 -28.33 11.51 -34.23
N VAL A 267 -28.88 10.91 -35.33
CA VAL A 267 -29.68 9.70 -35.23
C VAL A 267 -28.80 8.48 -34.95
N GLY A 268 -27.57 8.45 -35.47
CA GLY A 268 -26.57 7.46 -35.09
C GLY A 268 -26.23 7.48 -33.60
N ASP A 269 -26.09 8.66 -33.01
CA ASP A 269 -25.87 8.81 -31.58
C ASP A 269 -27.06 8.29 -30.75
N LEU A 270 -28.29 8.59 -31.14
CA LEU A 270 -29.51 8.02 -30.54
C LEU A 270 -29.54 6.48 -30.66
N ALA A 271 -29.17 5.93 -31.81
CA ALA A 271 -29.10 4.49 -32.02
C ALA A 271 -28.07 3.82 -31.07
N LEU A 272 -26.91 4.44 -30.84
CA LEU A 272 -25.90 3.98 -29.88
C LEU A 272 -26.41 4.03 -28.43
N GLN A 273 -27.13 5.07 -28.05
CA GLN A 273 -27.74 5.20 -26.72
C GLN A 273 -28.82 4.15 -26.51
N THR A 274 -29.75 4.01 -27.44
CA THR A 274 -30.82 2.99 -27.43
C THR A 274 -30.24 1.58 -27.36
N PHE A 275 -29.20 1.27 -28.16
CA PHE A 275 -28.50 -0.01 -28.09
C PHE A 275 -27.94 -0.28 -26.68
N ALA A 276 -27.26 0.69 -26.08
CA ALA A 276 -26.67 0.56 -24.75
C ALA A 276 -27.74 0.29 -23.69
N GLU A 277 -28.88 0.97 -23.74
CA GLU A 277 -30.00 0.80 -22.82
C GLU A 277 -30.65 -0.58 -22.99
N VAL A 278 -30.99 -0.96 -24.19
CA VAL A 278 -31.60 -2.27 -24.51
C VAL A 278 -30.71 -3.42 -24.04
N VAL A 279 -29.40 -3.34 -24.28
CA VAL A 279 -28.48 -4.38 -23.81
C VAL A 279 -28.47 -4.43 -22.29
N ARG A 280 -28.35 -3.28 -21.62
CA ARG A 280 -28.33 -3.20 -20.12
C ARG A 280 -29.58 -3.79 -19.48
N GLU A 281 -30.76 -3.58 -20.07
CA GLU A 281 -32.02 -4.14 -19.58
C GLU A 281 -32.10 -5.66 -19.76
N ASN A 282 -31.36 -6.20 -20.70
CA ASN A 282 -31.39 -7.62 -21.06
C ASN A 282 -30.21 -8.44 -20.53
N ILE A 283 -29.31 -7.87 -19.71
CA ILE A 283 -28.22 -8.56 -19.06
C ILE A 283 -28.38 -8.53 -17.53
N ARG A 284 -27.62 -9.35 -16.82
CA ARG A 284 -27.63 -9.40 -15.35
C ARG A 284 -26.79 -8.25 -14.77
N SER A 285 -27.05 -7.90 -13.51
CA SER A 285 -26.23 -6.91 -12.78
C SER A 285 -24.77 -7.33 -12.56
N SER A 286 -24.48 -8.64 -12.69
CA SER A 286 -23.12 -9.19 -12.66
C SER A 286 -22.36 -9.03 -13.96
N ASP A 287 -23.08 -8.83 -15.08
CA ASP A 287 -22.50 -8.68 -16.41
C ASP A 287 -22.11 -7.22 -16.64
N VAL A 288 -21.04 -6.99 -17.40
CA VAL A 288 -20.51 -5.66 -17.60
C VAL A 288 -20.43 -5.34 -19.08
N LEU A 289 -21.19 -4.31 -19.51
CA LEU A 289 -21.18 -3.81 -20.87
C LEU A 289 -20.28 -2.57 -20.98
N ALA A 290 -19.46 -2.53 -22.02
CA ALA A 290 -18.60 -1.41 -22.36
C ALA A 290 -18.76 -1.00 -23.84
N ARG A 291 -18.61 0.29 -24.10
CA ARG A 291 -18.38 0.76 -25.47
C ARG A 291 -16.88 0.62 -25.78
N TRP A 292 -16.59 -0.19 -26.82
CA TRP A 292 -15.22 -0.52 -27.20
C TRP A 292 -14.61 0.51 -28.16
N GLY A 293 -15.44 1.06 -29.06
CA GLY A 293 -15.09 2.13 -29.98
C GLY A 293 -16.14 2.26 -31.09
N GLY A 294 -16.42 3.46 -31.57
CA GLY A 294 -17.41 3.67 -32.63
C GLY A 294 -18.75 3.00 -32.35
N GLU A 295 -19.08 1.97 -33.12
CA GLU A 295 -20.29 1.15 -33.06
C GLU A 295 -20.05 -0.21 -32.38
N GLU A 296 -18.84 -0.43 -31.80
CA GLU A 296 -18.45 -1.69 -31.20
C GLU A 296 -18.64 -1.66 -29.68
N PHE A 297 -19.14 -2.78 -29.15
CA PHE A 297 -19.34 -2.99 -27.71
C PHE A 297 -18.75 -4.32 -27.29
N VAL A 298 -18.30 -4.39 -26.01
CA VAL A 298 -17.81 -5.62 -25.39
C VAL A 298 -18.63 -5.90 -24.14
N LEU A 299 -19.13 -7.12 -24.02
CA LEU A 299 -19.85 -7.60 -22.85
C LEU A 299 -19.02 -8.69 -22.15
N LEU A 300 -18.71 -8.46 -20.89
CA LEU A 300 -18.17 -9.46 -19.99
C LEU A 300 -19.32 -10.16 -19.29
N ILE A 301 -19.41 -11.47 -19.46
CA ILE A 301 -20.41 -12.33 -18.84
C ILE A 301 -19.71 -13.24 -17.84
N SER A 302 -20.19 -13.22 -16.60
CA SER A 302 -19.63 -13.99 -15.50
C SER A 302 -20.64 -14.95 -14.89
N ASP A 303 -20.14 -15.97 -14.20
CA ASP A 303 -20.97 -16.92 -13.42
C ASP A 303 -22.05 -17.66 -14.25
N THR A 304 -21.75 -17.97 -15.51
CA THR A 304 -22.61 -18.80 -16.38
C THR A 304 -21.76 -19.64 -17.34
N ASP A 305 -22.35 -20.66 -17.92
CA ASP A 305 -21.76 -21.46 -18.98
C ASP A 305 -22.02 -20.87 -20.38
N VAL A 306 -21.47 -21.50 -21.40
CA VAL A 306 -21.60 -21.05 -22.81
C VAL A 306 -23.05 -21.05 -23.25
N ASP A 307 -23.82 -22.06 -22.87
CA ASP A 307 -25.22 -22.19 -23.29
C ASP A 307 -26.09 -21.08 -22.66
N GLY A 308 -25.91 -20.79 -21.39
CA GLY A 308 -26.58 -19.69 -20.71
C GLY A 308 -26.20 -18.31 -21.28
N ALA A 309 -24.93 -18.13 -21.68
CA ALA A 309 -24.50 -16.90 -22.36
C ALA A 309 -25.14 -16.77 -23.75
N LEU A 310 -25.20 -17.85 -24.54
CA LEU A 310 -25.85 -17.86 -25.84
C LEU A 310 -27.35 -17.52 -25.74
N LEU A 311 -28.05 -18.04 -24.73
CA LEU A 311 -29.44 -17.67 -24.46
C LEU A 311 -29.59 -16.17 -24.16
N THR A 312 -28.71 -15.63 -23.28
CA THR A 312 -28.70 -14.21 -22.95
C THR A 312 -28.45 -13.35 -24.19
N LEU A 313 -27.41 -13.69 -24.96
CA LEU A 313 -27.04 -12.93 -26.15
C LEU A 313 -28.11 -12.98 -27.24
N ASN A 314 -28.79 -14.12 -27.42
CA ASN A 314 -29.94 -14.22 -28.36
C ASN A 314 -31.13 -13.38 -27.89
N ARG A 315 -31.40 -13.31 -26.58
CA ARG A 315 -32.40 -12.38 -26.02
C ARG A 315 -32.03 -10.92 -26.30
N VAL A 316 -30.78 -10.53 -26.06
CA VAL A 316 -30.26 -9.19 -26.37
C VAL A 316 -30.45 -8.89 -27.87
N ARG A 317 -30.01 -9.79 -28.75
CA ARG A 317 -30.15 -9.64 -30.20
C ARG A 317 -31.60 -9.41 -30.64
N GLN A 318 -32.52 -10.21 -30.09
CA GLN A 318 -33.96 -10.06 -30.40
C GLN A 318 -34.52 -8.74 -29.84
N ALA A 319 -34.13 -8.34 -28.63
CA ALA A 319 -34.55 -7.08 -28.04
C ALA A 319 -34.08 -5.88 -28.88
N VAL A 320 -32.81 -5.90 -29.35
CA VAL A 320 -32.26 -4.86 -30.23
C VAL A 320 -33.03 -4.78 -31.55
N GLN A 321 -33.40 -5.93 -32.13
CA GLN A 321 -34.13 -6.00 -33.41
C GLN A 321 -35.54 -5.38 -33.36
N VAL A 322 -36.20 -5.38 -32.20
CA VAL A 322 -37.55 -4.84 -32.02
C VAL A 322 -37.54 -3.49 -31.32
N ALA A 323 -36.38 -2.99 -30.92
CA ALA A 323 -36.23 -1.70 -30.23
C ALA A 323 -36.52 -0.53 -31.17
N GLU A 324 -37.34 0.40 -30.72
CA GLU A 324 -37.55 1.69 -31.38
C GLU A 324 -36.51 2.69 -30.87
N VAL A 325 -35.91 3.48 -31.78
CA VAL A 325 -34.96 4.53 -31.42
C VAL A 325 -35.72 5.78 -31.03
N GLU A 326 -35.80 6.08 -29.75
CA GLU A 326 -36.52 7.25 -29.23
C GLU A 326 -35.98 8.54 -29.83
N GLY A 327 -36.85 9.34 -30.45
CA GLY A 327 -36.44 10.58 -31.15
C GLY A 327 -35.84 10.34 -32.54
N GLY A 328 -35.77 9.08 -32.98
CA GLY A 328 -35.36 8.69 -34.35
C GLY A 328 -36.53 8.49 -35.30
N PRO A 329 -36.25 8.19 -36.59
CA PRO A 329 -37.27 7.82 -37.58
C PRO A 329 -37.99 6.51 -37.19
N SER A 330 -39.33 6.46 -37.40
CA SER A 330 -40.15 5.31 -37.04
C SER A 330 -39.88 4.05 -37.89
N ASP A 331 -39.19 4.19 -39.01
CA ASP A 331 -38.77 3.13 -39.89
C ASP A 331 -37.35 2.61 -39.65
N LEU A 332 -36.62 3.22 -38.68
CA LEU A 332 -35.28 2.80 -38.34
C LEU A 332 -35.30 1.45 -37.62
N GLN A 333 -34.77 0.44 -38.26
CA GLN A 333 -34.55 -0.89 -37.66
C GLN A 333 -33.05 -1.07 -37.40
N MET A 334 -32.72 -1.56 -36.23
CA MET A 334 -31.35 -1.83 -35.79
C MET A 334 -31.18 -3.33 -35.53
N THR A 335 -30.11 -3.93 -36.02
CA THR A 335 -29.71 -5.29 -35.67
C THR A 335 -28.27 -5.32 -35.16
N VAL A 336 -27.90 -6.44 -34.55
CA VAL A 336 -26.56 -6.60 -33.97
C VAL A 336 -25.99 -7.96 -34.33
N SER A 337 -24.74 -7.97 -34.75
CA SER A 337 -23.93 -9.17 -34.86
C SER A 337 -23.07 -9.35 -33.59
N ILE A 338 -22.95 -10.58 -33.10
CA ILE A 338 -22.32 -10.90 -31.84
C ILE A 338 -21.37 -12.09 -32.00
N GLY A 339 -20.12 -11.93 -31.54
CA GLY A 339 -19.15 -13.02 -31.41
C GLY A 339 -18.88 -13.34 -29.95
N LEU A 340 -19.10 -14.57 -29.51
CA LEU A 340 -18.87 -15.04 -28.15
C LEU A 340 -17.60 -15.88 -28.07
N ALA A 341 -16.76 -15.68 -27.07
CA ALA A 341 -15.61 -16.52 -26.76
C ALA A 341 -15.50 -16.82 -25.25
N ALA A 342 -15.21 -18.08 -24.91
CA ALA A 342 -14.90 -18.46 -23.54
C ALA A 342 -13.40 -18.30 -23.28
N HIS A 343 -13.04 -17.65 -22.19
CA HIS A 343 -11.64 -17.53 -21.76
C HIS A 343 -11.11 -18.88 -21.26
N ILE A 344 -9.92 -19.23 -21.68
CA ILE A 344 -9.23 -20.44 -21.25
C ILE A 344 -8.20 -20.06 -20.20
N ALA A 345 -8.24 -20.73 -19.05
CA ALA A 345 -7.31 -20.44 -17.96
C ALA A 345 -5.85 -20.58 -18.43
N GLY A 346 -5.07 -19.52 -18.23
CA GLY A 346 -3.67 -19.45 -18.63
C GLY A 346 -3.40 -18.84 -20.02
N GLU A 347 -4.43 -18.58 -20.84
CA GLU A 347 -4.22 -17.83 -22.09
C GLU A 347 -4.11 -16.32 -21.85
N ALA A 348 -3.51 -15.62 -22.81
CA ALA A 348 -3.51 -14.16 -22.80
C ALA A 348 -4.93 -13.62 -23.10
N LEU A 349 -5.29 -12.49 -22.48
CA LEU A 349 -6.60 -11.86 -22.67
C LEU A 349 -6.85 -11.49 -24.13
N GLU A 350 -5.82 -11.03 -24.81
CA GLU A 350 -5.82 -10.66 -26.23
C GLU A 350 -6.25 -11.82 -27.12
N THR A 351 -5.86 -13.06 -26.76
CA THR A 351 -6.25 -14.27 -27.49
C THR A 351 -7.76 -14.53 -27.39
N THR A 352 -8.34 -14.29 -26.19
CA THR A 352 -9.78 -14.41 -26.01
C THR A 352 -10.54 -13.35 -26.82
N LEU A 353 -10.06 -12.09 -26.76
CA LEU A 353 -10.65 -10.99 -27.55
C LEU A 353 -10.57 -11.27 -29.06
N ASP A 354 -9.43 -11.73 -29.55
CA ASP A 354 -9.25 -12.09 -30.97
C ASP A 354 -10.21 -13.22 -31.41
N ARG A 355 -10.50 -14.21 -30.54
CA ARG A 355 -11.48 -15.24 -30.84
C ARG A 355 -12.92 -14.70 -30.89
N ALA A 356 -13.26 -13.78 -29.99
CA ALA A 356 -14.57 -13.12 -30.02
C ALA A 356 -14.73 -12.25 -31.28
N ASP A 357 -13.67 -11.53 -31.67
CA ASP A 357 -13.66 -10.72 -32.90
C ASP A 357 -13.81 -11.58 -34.17
N LYS A 358 -13.04 -12.68 -34.26
CA LYS A 358 -13.20 -13.63 -35.37
C LYS A 358 -14.62 -14.21 -35.46
N ALA A 359 -15.23 -14.53 -34.32
CA ALA A 359 -16.60 -15.00 -34.26
C ALA A 359 -17.59 -13.90 -34.70
N LEU A 360 -17.40 -12.66 -34.30
CA LEU A 360 -18.16 -11.50 -34.75
C LEU A 360 -18.04 -11.32 -36.28
N TYR A 361 -16.83 -11.42 -36.79
CA TYR A 361 -16.62 -11.37 -38.25
C TYR A 361 -17.35 -12.48 -38.99
N CYS A 362 -17.38 -13.72 -38.46
CA CYS A 362 -18.15 -14.81 -39.00
C CYS A 362 -19.65 -14.50 -38.96
N ALA A 363 -20.17 -13.93 -37.87
CA ALA A 363 -21.56 -13.49 -37.78
C ALA A 363 -21.93 -12.48 -38.87
N LYS A 364 -21.09 -11.47 -39.09
CA LYS A 364 -21.27 -10.46 -40.13
C LYS A 364 -21.27 -11.07 -41.54
N ARG A 365 -20.39 -12.04 -41.80
CA ARG A 365 -20.32 -12.71 -43.10
C ARG A 365 -21.46 -13.69 -43.36
N ALA A 366 -22.01 -14.33 -42.34
CA ALA A 366 -23.08 -15.33 -42.46
C ALA A 366 -24.49 -14.70 -42.55
N GLY A 367 -24.60 -13.40 -42.76
CA GLY A 367 -25.89 -12.72 -42.98
C GLY A 367 -26.27 -11.73 -41.88
N ARG A 368 -25.36 -11.47 -40.89
CA ARG A 368 -25.58 -10.55 -39.75
C ARG A 368 -26.71 -10.99 -38.81
N ASN A 369 -27.09 -10.11 -37.87
CA ASN A 369 -28.20 -10.34 -36.92
C ASN A 369 -28.18 -11.75 -36.28
N GLN A 370 -27.00 -12.16 -35.78
CA GLN A 370 -26.83 -13.49 -35.20
C GLN A 370 -25.70 -13.51 -34.19
N VAL A 371 -25.70 -14.56 -33.36
CA VAL A 371 -24.66 -14.87 -32.38
C VAL A 371 -23.82 -16.02 -32.87
N VAL A 372 -22.52 -15.90 -32.95
CA VAL A 372 -21.58 -16.94 -33.32
C VAL A 372 -20.64 -17.23 -32.17
N LEU A 373 -20.46 -18.51 -31.84
CA LEU A 373 -19.47 -18.95 -30.83
C LEU A 373 -18.11 -19.12 -31.49
N GLY A 374 -17.08 -18.48 -30.95
CA GLY A 374 -15.71 -18.66 -31.39
C GLY A 374 -15.17 -20.05 -31.07
N GLU A 375 -14.43 -20.59 -32.00
CA GLU A 375 -13.85 -21.93 -31.88
C GLU A 375 -12.91 -22.01 -30.66
N ARG A 376 -13.09 -23.05 -29.87
CA ARG A 376 -12.16 -23.38 -28.81
C ARG A 376 -10.85 -23.89 -29.44
N PRO A 377 -9.67 -23.33 -29.13
CA PRO A 377 -8.44 -23.92 -29.64
C PRO A 377 -8.36 -25.38 -29.21
N PRO A 378 -7.85 -26.27 -30.09
CA PRO A 378 -7.68 -27.66 -29.73
C PRO A 378 -6.87 -27.75 -28.45
N ALA A 379 -7.35 -28.53 -27.50
CA ALA A 379 -6.63 -28.77 -26.26
C ALA A 379 -5.22 -29.23 -26.64
N HIS A 380 -4.20 -28.46 -26.27
CA HIS A 380 -2.84 -28.94 -26.39
C HIS A 380 -2.75 -30.24 -25.59
N SER A 381 -2.74 -31.36 -26.29
CA SER A 381 -2.44 -32.66 -25.73
C SER A 381 -1.08 -32.50 -25.05
N SER A 382 -1.05 -32.58 -23.74
CA SER A 382 0.13 -32.80 -22.94
C SER A 382 0.67 -34.18 -23.31
N GLN A 383 1.30 -34.29 -24.49
CA GLN A 383 1.98 -35.47 -24.92
C GLN A 383 3.40 -35.48 -24.36
N GLN A 384 3.59 -36.46 -23.47
CA GLN A 384 4.84 -37.20 -23.35
C GLN A 384 6.07 -36.43 -22.81
N ALA A 385 6.12 -36.28 -21.51
CA ALA A 385 7.41 -36.56 -20.86
C ALA A 385 7.57 -38.10 -20.85
N GLY A 386 8.26 -38.59 -21.87
CA GLY A 386 8.56 -40.02 -22.02
C GLY A 386 9.32 -40.57 -20.81
N LEU A 387 8.78 -41.61 -20.24
CA LEU A 387 9.51 -42.60 -19.46
C LEU A 387 10.61 -43.21 -20.34
N VAL A 388 11.82 -42.70 -20.20
CA VAL A 388 13.02 -43.40 -20.62
C VAL A 388 13.44 -44.29 -19.43
N ASN A 389 12.92 -45.50 -19.42
CA ASN A 389 13.50 -46.58 -18.69
C ASN A 389 14.89 -46.92 -19.33
N GLY A 390 15.95 -46.43 -18.74
CA GLY A 390 17.31 -46.85 -18.98
C GLY A 390 17.70 -47.94 -17.97
N GLY A 391 17.46 -49.20 -18.31
CA GLY A 391 18.08 -50.32 -17.59
C GLY A 391 19.57 -50.31 -17.80
N TRP A 392 20.33 -50.47 -16.77
CA TRP A 392 21.73 -50.90 -16.80
C TRP A 392 21.81 -52.27 -16.13
N THR A 393 22.27 -53.23 -16.91
CA THR A 393 22.85 -54.54 -16.47
C THR A 393 24.19 -54.33 -15.80
#